data_74570390ae26016f720f294a78e6f94f
#
_entry.id   74570390ae26016f720f294a78e6f94f
#
_cell.length_a   1.000
_cell.length_b   1.000
_cell.length_c   1.000
_cell.angle_alpha   90.00
_cell.angle_beta   90.00
_cell.angle_gamma   90.00
#
_symmetry.space_group_name_H-M   'P 1'
#
loop_
_entity.id
_entity.type
_entity.pdbx_description
1 polymer ?
#
loop_
_entity_poly.entity_id
_entity_poly.type
_entity_poly.pdbx_seq_one_letter_code
_entity_poly.pdbx_strand_id
1 'polypeptide(L)'
;MSAKLLTLAIFALVAIGVYYALSKRIDSSGKREPTRNGLVAAIAIVVVGFLFVETVVEVPGGRTDVITFGGAYTDTLLMPGFNFKAPWYGTYAVDISTRALHVENSDARSSDQQQVLTNYTLNFALEPRRLKELLTTYAGDNVTDRIVQPRAEALLKQIEPSYSAAQLLQKRGEVADKVQQQLKRELEPFGVSVIGFLITNINFGAQYQKASEARATAEQELQRAQVVLRTKQVEAQQTVATAEGAAKANDLIRRSLGDDPNIAEAIVKMKTIELLTEKWDGTMPNALGGNSILSIAGTEPKATPEKK
;
A
#
# COMPACT_ATOMS: atom_id res chain seq x y z
N MET A 1 32.21 0.77 27.81
CA MET A 1 33.63 1.25 27.70
C MET A 1 34.05 0.97 26.26
N SER A 2 34.44 1.98 25.48
CA SER A 2 34.74 1.74 24.06
C SER A 2 36.00 0.85 23.94
N ALA A 3 36.03 -0.05 22.93
CA ALA A 3 37.19 -0.94 22.67
C ALA A 3 38.52 -0.16 22.62
N LYS A 4 38.48 1.09 22.13
CA LYS A 4 39.62 2.01 22.12
C LYS A 4 40.19 2.32 23.49
N LEU A 5 39.34 2.53 24.51
CA LEU A 5 39.78 2.78 25.88
C LEU A 5 40.43 1.55 26.51
N LEU A 6 39.92 0.35 26.19
CA LEU A 6 40.47 -0.90 26.68
C LEU A 6 41.89 -1.15 26.09
N THR A 7 42.06 -0.92 24.78
CA THR A 7 43.36 -1.06 24.11
C THR A 7 44.40 -0.04 24.62
N LEU A 8 44.02 1.21 24.82
CA LEU A 8 44.87 2.22 25.46
C LEU A 8 45.29 1.84 26.87
N ALA A 9 44.39 1.29 27.69
CA ALA A 9 44.68 0.80 29.03
C ALA A 9 45.70 -0.35 29.02
N ILE A 10 45.60 -1.26 28.04
CA ILE A 10 46.55 -2.37 27.86
C ILE A 10 47.95 -1.81 27.53
N PHE A 11 48.04 -0.88 26.56
CA PHE A 11 49.31 -0.25 26.23
C PHE A 11 49.94 0.52 27.39
N ALA A 12 49.12 1.22 28.19
CA ALA A 12 49.56 1.89 29.39
C ALA A 12 50.12 0.92 30.45
N LEU A 13 49.45 -0.22 30.66
CA LEU A 13 49.93 -1.27 31.57
C LEU A 13 51.25 -1.88 31.10
N VAL A 14 51.38 -2.16 29.78
CA VAL A 14 52.62 -2.68 29.19
C VAL A 14 53.73 -1.62 29.33
N ALA A 15 53.49 -0.33 29.10
CA ALA A 15 54.43 0.72 29.29
C ALA A 15 54.93 0.85 30.73
N ILE A 16 54.03 0.72 31.71
CA ILE A 16 54.36 0.68 33.14
C ILE A 16 55.22 -0.54 33.44
N GLY A 17 54.90 -1.71 32.93
CA GLY A 17 55.67 -2.96 33.12
C GLY A 17 57.11 -2.82 32.55
N VAL A 18 57.25 -2.28 31.33
CA VAL A 18 58.54 -2.04 30.69
C VAL A 18 59.36 -0.99 31.45
N TYR A 19 58.72 0.08 31.93
CA TYR A 19 59.36 1.08 32.77
C TYR A 19 59.96 0.44 34.03
N TYR A 20 59.18 -0.40 34.75
CA TYR A 20 59.70 -1.08 35.93
C TYR A 20 60.80 -2.11 35.61
N ALA A 21 60.73 -2.80 34.49
CA ALA A 21 61.74 -3.78 34.06
C ALA A 21 63.06 -3.12 33.66
N LEU A 22 63.03 -1.97 33.00
CA LEU A 22 64.24 -1.23 32.58
C LEU A 22 64.82 -0.35 33.70
N SER A 23 64.05 -0.01 34.70
CA SER A 23 64.47 0.74 35.89
C SER A 23 65.20 -0.16 36.87
N LYS A 24 66.35 -0.70 36.47
CA LYS A 24 67.14 -1.67 37.27
C LYS A 24 68.06 -1.04 38.32
N ARG A 25 68.21 0.28 38.37
CA ARG A 25 69.01 0.90 39.42
C ARG A 25 68.21 0.98 40.72
N ILE A 26 68.65 0.24 41.69
CA ILE A 26 68.19 0.33 43.06
C ILE A 26 69.25 1.14 43.79
N ASP A 27 68.86 2.29 44.34
CA ASP A 27 69.75 3.11 45.17
C ASP A 27 70.06 2.43 46.50
N SER A 28 71.14 2.82 47.14
CA SER A 28 71.57 2.31 48.45
C SER A 28 70.49 2.43 49.56
N SER A 29 69.39 3.19 49.34
CA SER A 29 68.22 3.32 50.17
C SER A 29 67.01 2.44 49.77
N GLY A 30 67.17 1.52 48.75
CA GLY A 30 66.13 0.60 48.33
C GLY A 30 65.06 1.22 47.42
N LYS A 31 65.16 2.49 47.02
CA LYS A 31 64.28 3.15 46.08
C LYS A 31 64.73 2.97 44.63
N ARG A 32 63.78 2.67 43.75
CA ARG A 32 64.06 2.57 42.33
C ARG A 32 64.16 4.00 41.73
N GLU A 33 65.29 4.37 41.19
CA GLU A 33 65.44 5.62 40.47
C GLU A 33 64.99 5.48 39.01
N PRO A 34 64.25 6.48 38.46
CA PRO A 34 63.84 6.47 37.08
C PRO A 34 65.05 6.55 36.15
N THR A 35 65.35 5.48 35.41
CA THR A 35 66.37 5.50 34.40
C THR A 35 65.87 6.24 33.15
N ARG A 36 66.59 7.19 32.66
CA ARG A 36 66.24 8.01 31.46
C ARG A 36 65.80 7.12 30.28
N ASN A 37 66.45 6.00 30.06
CA ASN A 37 66.13 5.02 29.01
C ASN A 37 64.77 4.27 29.27
N GLY A 38 64.45 3.97 30.52
CA GLY A 38 63.17 3.36 30.89
C GLY A 38 62.00 4.27 30.69
N LEU A 39 62.19 5.57 31.01
CA LEU A 39 61.15 6.59 30.81
C LEU A 39 60.91 6.87 29.31
N VAL A 40 61.97 6.97 28.49
CA VAL A 40 61.87 7.14 27.02
C VAL A 40 61.13 5.93 26.40
N ALA A 41 61.48 4.71 26.81
CA ALA A 41 60.84 3.49 26.29
C ALA A 41 59.34 3.42 26.65
N ALA A 42 58.98 3.80 27.90
CA ALA A 42 57.58 3.84 28.31
C ALA A 42 56.76 4.88 27.52
N ILE A 43 57.30 6.07 27.32
CA ILE A 43 56.65 7.13 26.51
C ILE A 43 56.53 6.63 25.04
N ALA A 44 57.57 6.02 24.48
CA ALA A 44 57.50 5.49 23.11
C ALA A 44 56.38 4.45 22.94
N ILE A 45 56.23 3.53 23.90
CA ILE A 45 55.14 2.50 23.86
C ILE A 45 53.77 3.16 23.93
N VAL A 46 53.55 4.16 24.79
CA VAL A 46 52.29 4.89 24.88
C VAL A 46 51.96 5.61 23.58
N VAL A 47 52.98 6.28 22.98
CA VAL A 47 52.81 6.98 21.69
C VAL A 47 52.50 6.00 20.58
N VAL A 48 53.21 4.88 20.48
CA VAL A 48 52.93 3.84 19.48
C VAL A 48 51.54 3.23 19.70
N GLY A 49 51.17 2.96 20.94
CA GLY A 49 49.83 2.48 21.28
C GLY A 49 48.73 3.47 20.91
N PHE A 50 48.91 4.74 21.17
CA PHE A 50 47.98 5.78 20.76
C PHE A 50 47.86 5.88 19.22
N LEU A 51 48.94 5.88 18.50
CA LEU A 51 48.94 5.87 17.05
C LEU A 51 48.27 4.63 16.48
N PHE A 52 48.51 3.48 17.09
CA PHE A 52 47.88 2.23 16.68
C PHE A 52 46.32 2.26 16.84
N VAL A 53 45.83 2.76 17.97
CA VAL A 53 44.38 2.88 18.24
C VAL A 53 43.69 3.84 17.28
N GLU A 54 44.34 4.90 16.89
CA GLU A 54 43.83 5.86 15.91
C GLU A 54 43.95 5.37 14.44
N THR A 55 44.81 4.38 14.19
CA THR A 55 45.01 3.80 12.86
C THR A 55 43.92 2.79 12.48
N VAL A 56 43.39 2.02 13.45
CA VAL A 56 42.39 0.99 13.21
C VAL A 56 40.99 1.58 13.33
N VAL A 57 40.21 1.40 12.26
CA VAL A 57 38.79 1.83 12.20
C VAL A 57 37.94 0.64 11.84
N GLU A 58 36.91 0.38 12.64
CA GLU A 58 35.86 -0.60 12.37
C GLU A 58 34.66 0.10 11.77
N VAL A 59 34.31 -0.28 10.53
CA VAL A 59 33.14 0.24 9.80
C VAL A 59 32.04 -0.80 9.87
N PRO A 60 30.87 -0.48 10.47
CA PRO A 60 29.73 -1.40 10.55
C PRO A 60 29.17 -1.74 9.17
N GLY A 61 28.47 -2.88 9.06
CA GLY A 61 27.72 -3.24 7.85
C GLY A 61 26.65 -2.20 7.50
N GLY A 62 26.45 -1.95 6.20
CA GLY A 62 25.49 -0.96 5.70
C GLY A 62 26.00 0.49 5.74
N ARG A 63 27.25 0.73 6.20
CA ARG A 63 27.89 2.04 6.21
C ARG A 63 29.19 2.02 5.43
N THR A 64 29.59 3.19 5.01
CA THR A 64 30.91 3.45 4.42
C THR A 64 31.46 4.73 5.06
N ASP A 65 32.72 4.71 5.46
CA ASP A 65 33.39 5.89 5.98
C ASP A 65 34.21 6.53 4.90
N VAL A 66 33.98 7.83 4.67
CA VAL A 66 34.81 8.65 3.78
C VAL A 66 35.94 9.24 4.59
N ILE A 67 37.20 9.07 4.12
CA ILE A 67 38.36 9.66 4.79
C ILE A 67 38.33 11.17 4.59
N THR A 68 38.58 11.92 5.66
CA THR A 68 38.70 13.38 5.63
C THR A 68 40.11 13.82 6.04
N PHE A 69 40.61 14.86 5.37
CA PHE A 69 41.87 15.48 5.71
C PHE A 69 41.69 17.00 5.78
N GLY A 70 41.98 17.59 6.93
CA GLY A 70 41.81 19.03 7.13
C GLY A 70 40.39 19.53 6.88
N GLY A 71 39.36 18.67 7.06
CA GLY A 71 37.95 18.97 6.79
C GLY A 71 37.51 18.73 5.35
N ALA A 72 38.41 18.36 4.43
CA ALA A 72 38.08 18.02 3.05
C ALA A 72 37.87 16.52 2.89
N TYR A 73 36.86 16.11 2.08
CA TYR A 73 36.62 14.72 1.74
C TYR A 73 37.64 14.21 0.70
N THR A 74 38.21 13.03 0.94
CA THR A 74 39.15 12.39 0.02
C THR A 74 38.44 11.33 -0.84
N ASP A 75 39.12 10.82 -1.87
CA ASP A 75 38.60 9.74 -2.72
C ASP A 75 38.66 8.36 -2.07
N THR A 76 39.27 8.26 -0.88
CA THR A 76 39.43 6.98 -0.20
C THR A 76 38.20 6.66 0.65
N LEU A 77 37.61 5.50 0.36
CA LEU A 77 36.46 4.97 1.07
C LEU A 77 36.90 3.77 1.91
N LEU A 78 36.42 3.74 3.14
CA LEU A 78 36.56 2.59 4.03
C LEU A 78 35.34 1.73 3.93
N MET A 79 35.47 0.52 3.39
CA MET A 79 34.41 -0.45 3.27
C MET A 79 34.06 -1.08 4.62
N PRO A 80 32.87 -1.72 4.76
CA PRO A 80 32.52 -2.44 5.99
C PRO A 80 33.57 -3.44 6.41
N GLY A 81 33.91 -3.45 7.70
CA GLY A 81 34.93 -4.31 8.30
C GLY A 81 36.06 -3.51 8.96
N PHE A 82 37.18 -4.18 9.22
CA PHE A 82 38.38 -3.55 9.79
C PHE A 82 39.20 -2.88 8.70
N ASN A 83 39.45 -1.60 8.88
CA ASN A 83 40.21 -0.78 7.96
C ASN A 83 41.36 -0.09 8.69
N PHE A 84 42.41 0.29 7.92
CA PHE A 84 43.56 1.01 8.43
C PHE A 84 43.63 2.40 7.79
N LYS A 85 43.77 3.43 8.62
CA LYS A 85 43.96 4.79 8.17
C LYS A 85 45.15 5.40 8.90
N ALA A 86 45.77 6.43 8.33
CA ALA A 86 46.79 7.18 9.07
C ALA A 86 46.10 7.95 10.23
N PRO A 87 46.75 8.09 11.40
CA PRO A 87 46.15 8.66 12.60
C PRO A 87 45.70 10.13 12.46
N TRP A 88 46.26 10.87 11.51
CA TRP A 88 45.90 12.27 11.21
C TRP A 88 44.69 12.42 10.26
N TYR A 89 44.18 11.35 9.71
CA TYR A 89 42.94 11.37 8.93
C TYR A 89 41.71 11.25 9.82
N GLY A 90 40.70 12.06 9.54
CA GLY A 90 39.37 11.89 10.07
C GLY A 90 38.56 10.89 9.25
N THR A 91 37.39 10.50 9.75
CA THR A 91 36.40 9.69 9.02
C THR A 91 35.04 10.35 9.12
N TYR A 92 34.28 10.32 8.05
CA TYR A 92 32.89 10.72 8.01
C TYR A 92 32.03 9.52 7.59
N ALA A 93 31.18 9.05 8.53
CA ALA A 93 30.37 7.87 8.32
C ALA A 93 29.13 8.22 7.50
N VAL A 94 28.88 7.48 6.43
CA VAL A 94 27.72 7.61 5.56
C VAL A 94 26.97 6.29 5.51
N ASP A 95 25.68 6.35 5.74
CA ASP A 95 24.81 5.20 5.58
C ASP A 95 24.50 4.98 4.10
N ILE A 96 24.93 3.84 3.58
CA ILE A 96 24.71 3.38 2.19
C ILE A 96 23.60 2.34 2.08
N SER A 97 22.96 1.98 3.20
CA SER A 97 21.83 1.07 3.20
C SER A 97 20.63 1.65 2.45
N THR A 98 19.72 0.79 2.08
CA THR A 98 18.46 1.23 1.46
C THR A 98 17.64 2.03 2.46
N ARG A 99 17.32 3.26 2.08
CA ARG A 99 16.47 4.18 2.85
C ARG A 99 15.10 4.28 2.19
N ALA A 100 14.06 4.43 3.01
CA ALA A 100 12.71 4.72 2.55
C ALA A 100 12.35 6.17 2.88
N LEU A 101 12.01 6.94 1.85
CA LEU A 101 11.44 8.27 1.98
C LEU A 101 9.92 8.15 1.83
N HIS A 102 9.19 8.47 2.89
CA HIS A 102 7.73 8.54 2.89
C HIS A 102 7.31 10.00 2.75
N VAL A 103 6.53 10.29 1.72
CA VAL A 103 5.97 11.63 1.49
C VAL A 103 4.46 11.52 1.47
N GLU A 104 3.83 12.37 2.25
CA GLU A 104 2.38 12.46 2.35
C GLU A 104 1.89 13.77 1.71
N ASN A 105 0.72 13.71 1.09
CA ASN A 105 0.02 14.86 0.54
C ASN A 105 0.83 15.69 -0.47
N SER A 106 1.62 15.03 -1.33
CA SER A 106 2.22 15.71 -2.47
C SER A 106 1.13 16.26 -3.37
N ASP A 107 1.03 17.60 -3.46
CA ASP A 107 -0.03 18.29 -4.18
C ASP A 107 0.34 18.43 -5.67
N ALA A 108 -0.55 17.95 -6.52
CA ALA A 108 -0.45 18.09 -7.97
C ALA A 108 -1.85 18.26 -8.59
N ARG A 109 -1.91 18.38 -9.92
CA ARG A 109 -3.17 18.48 -10.65
C ARG A 109 -3.22 17.45 -11.76
N SER A 110 -4.40 16.85 -11.94
CA SER A 110 -4.68 15.96 -13.06
C SER A 110 -4.98 16.74 -14.35
N SER A 111 -5.07 16.04 -15.50
CA SER A 111 -5.41 16.66 -16.80
C SER A 111 -6.78 17.34 -16.82
N ASP A 112 -7.71 16.86 -16.01
CA ASP A 112 -9.05 17.41 -15.81
C ASP A 112 -9.10 18.48 -14.69
N GLN A 113 -7.93 19.08 -14.36
CA GLN A 113 -7.77 20.18 -13.41
C GLN A 113 -8.20 19.84 -11.96
N GLN A 114 -8.33 18.57 -11.63
CA GLN A 114 -8.65 18.17 -10.27
C GLN A 114 -7.39 18.20 -9.39
N GLN A 115 -7.55 18.65 -8.15
CA GLN A 115 -6.50 18.58 -7.14
C GLN A 115 -6.27 17.13 -6.76
N VAL A 116 -5.02 16.70 -6.80
CA VAL A 116 -4.58 15.35 -6.47
C VAL A 116 -3.57 15.46 -5.34
N LEU A 117 -3.82 14.72 -4.26
CA LEU A 117 -2.91 14.57 -3.13
C LEU A 117 -2.37 13.14 -3.15
N THR A 118 -1.12 13.02 -3.57
CA THR A 118 -0.46 11.72 -3.74
C THR A 118 0.46 11.42 -2.57
N ASN A 119 0.26 10.26 -1.95
CA ASN A 119 1.17 9.70 -0.96
C ASN A 119 2.05 8.67 -1.65
N TYR A 120 3.36 8.78 -1.46
CA TYR A 120 4.30 7.85 -2.07
C TYR A 120 5.45 7.47 -1.14
N THR A 121 6.04 6.33 -1.43
CA THR A 121 7.25 5.83 -0.79
C THR A 121 8.31 5.63 -1.85
N LEU A 122 9.46 6.27 -1.65
CA LEU A 122 10.64 6.14 -2.50
C LEU A 122 11.74 5.40 -1.75
N ASN A 123 12.12 4.24 -2.25
CA ASN A 123 13.25 3.47 -1.75
C ASN A 123 14.50 3.77 -2.59
N PHE A 124 15.57 4.21 -1.95
CA PHE A 124 16.81 4.56 -2.62
C PHE A 124 18.02 4.19 -1.76
N ALA A 125 19.18 4.10 -2.39
CA ALA A 125 20.46 3.91 -1.72
C ALA A 125 21.50 4.87 -2.31
N LEU A 126 22.53 5.19 -1.54
CA LEU A 126 23.65 6.02 -2.01
C LEU A 126 24.72 5.13 -2.64
N GLU A 127 25.24 5.53 -3.80
CA GLU A 127 26.31 4.82 -4.47
C GLU A 127 27.68 5.21 -3.86
N PRO A 128 28.44 4.26 -3.28
CA PRO A 128 29.69 4.56 -2.60
C PRO A 128 30.69 5.32 -3.48
N ARG A 129 30.76 4.97 -4.76
CA ARG A 129 31.76 5.55 -5.70
C ARG A 129 31.60 7.05 -5.92
N ARG A 130 30.41 7.62 -5.71
CA ARG A 130 30.13 9.04 -5.93
C ARG A 130 29.92 9.84 -4.64
N LEU A 131 30.15 9.21 -3.48
CA LEU A 131 29.92 9.84 -2.17
C LEU A 131 30.76 11.12 -1.98
N LYS A 132 32.02 11.17 -2.43
CA LYS A 132 32.85 12.37 -2.31
C LYS A 132 32.21 13.56 -3.00
N GLU A 133 31.82 13.40 -4.26
CA GLU A 133 31.19 14.46 -5.06
C GLU A 133 29.89 14.93 -4.41
N LEU A 134 29.09 13.97 -3.99
CA LEU A 134 27.81 14.22 -3.34
C LEU A 134 27.98 14.96 -2.00
N LEU A 135 28.90 14.52 -1.14
CA LEU A 135 29.16 15.15 0.15
C LEU A 135 29.77 16.56 0.00
N THR A 136 30.65 16.74 -0.99
CA THR A 136 31.30 18.05 -1.26
C THR A 136 30.27 19.07 -1.76
N THR A 137 29.37 18.64 -2.65
CA THR A 137 28.41 19.56 -3.28
C THR A 137 27.20 19.86 -2.36
N TYR A 138 26.75 18.89 -1.57
CA TYR A 138 25.50 19.01 -0.80
C TYR A 138 25.69 19.02 0.72
N ALA A 139 26.93 19.14 1.18
CA ALA A 139 27.29 19.33 2.60
C ALA A 139 26.63 18.31 3.56
N GLY A 140 26.91 17.01 3.38
CA GLY A 140 26.56 16.00 4.35
C GLY A 140 25.26 15.25 4.10
N ASP A 141 24.61 14.77 5.16
CA ASP A 141 23.51 13.78 5.15
C ASP A 141 22.17 14.28 4.58
N ASN A 142 22.04 15.54 4.18
CA ASN A 142 20.78 16.13 3.71
C ASN A 142 20.46 15.87 2.24
N VAL A 143 21.00 14.80 1.65
CA VAL A 143 20.74 14.41 0.25
C VAL A 143 19.25 14.15 0.01
N THR A 144 18.58 13.55 0.98
CA THR A 144 17.15 13.24 0.91
C THR A 144 16.33 14.50 0.69
N ASP A 145 16.51 15.51 1.56
CA ASP A 145 15.69 16.72 1.57
C ASP A 145 16.07 17.69 0.46
N ARG A 146 17.35 17.71 0.06
CA ARG A 146 17.85 18.67 -0.93
C ARG A 146 17.78 18.20 -2.37
N ILE A 147 17.86 16.89 -2.60
CA ILE A 147 17.92 16.33 -3.96
C ILE A 147 16.77 15.38 -4.22
N VAL A 148 16.61 14.35 -3.38
CA VAL A 148 15.74 13.22 -3.67
C VAL A 148 14.27 13.64 -3.62
N GLN A 149 13.83 14.24 -2.53
CA GLN A 149 12.45 14.65 -2.36
C GLN A 149 12.01 15.72 -3.37
N PRO A 150 12.74 16.84 -3.58
CA PRO A 150 12.29 17.87 -4.53
C PRO A 150 12.20 17.37 -5.97
N ARG A 151 13.10 16.44 -6.38
CA ARG A 151 13.04 15.85 -7.72
C ARG A 151 11.86 14.88 -7.87
N ALA A 152 11.60 14.06 -6.86
CA ALA A 152 10.45 13.18 -6.86
C ALA A 152 9.12 13.98 -6.98
N GLU A 153 8.99 15.06 -6.21
CA GLU A 153 7.82 15.94 -6.28
C GLU A 153 7.71 16.66 -7.63
N ALA A 154 8.82 17.15 -8.17
CA ALA A 154 8.85 17.80 -9.48
C ALA A 154 8.41 16.86 -10.60
N LEU A 155 8.87 15.61 -10.58
CA LEU A 155 8.48 14.61 -11.57
C LEU A 155 7.02 14.18 -11.44
N LEU A 156 6.50 14.05 -10.22
CA LEU A 156 5.06 13.81 -10.01
C LEU A 156 4.24 14.93 -10.62
N LYS A 157 4.57 16.19 -10.31
CA LYS A 157 3.90 17.38 -10.86
C LYS A 157 4.02 17.51 -12.39
N GLN A 158 5.02 16.88 -12.98
CA GLN A 158 5.19 16.82 -14.43
C GLN A 158 4.39 15.69 -15.09
N ILE A 159 4.30 14.53 -14.43
CA ILE A 159 3.69 13.33 -15.01
C ILE A 159 2.19 13.26 -14.75
N GLU A 160 1.73 13.59 -13.55
CA GLU A 160 0.31 13.51 -13.16
C GLU A 160 -0.65 14.30 -14.06
N PRO A 161 -0.29 15.51 -14.56
CA PRO A 161 -1.16 16.24 -15.50
C PRO A 161 -1.39 15.57 -16.85
N SER A 162 -0.65 14.53 -17.16
CA SER A 162 -0.86 13.72 -18.38
C SER A 162 -2.00 12.69 -18.22
N TYR A 163 -2.55 12.54 -17.02
CA TYR A 163 -3.59 11.57 -16.69
C TYR A 163 -4.79 12.25 -16.07
N SER A 164 -6.01 11.78 -16.41
CA SER A 164 -7.22 12.20 -15.70
C SER A 164 -7.27 11.58 -14.30
N ALA A 165 -8.10 12.15 -13.40
CA ALA A 165 -8.28 11.64 -12.05
C ALA A 165 -8.66 10.13 -12.03
N ALA A 166 -9.56 9.72 -12.93
CA ALA A 166 -9.94 8.31 -13.07
C ALA A 166 -8.79 7.44 -13.57
N GLN A 167 -7.97 7.94 -14.52
CA GLN A 167 -6.81 7.21 -15.02
C GLN A 167 -5.71 7.07 -13.98
N LEU A 168 -5.48 8.07 -13.13
CA LEU A 168 -4.52 7.99 -12.02
C LEU A 168 -4.85 6.86 -11.06
N LEU A 169 -6.13 6.62 -10.78
CA LEU A 169 -6.55 5.47 -9.96
C LEU A 169 -6.36 4.13 -10.66
N GLN A 170 -6.77 4.04 -11.93
CA GLN A 170 -6.73 2.79 -12.68
C GLN A 170 -5.31 2.39 -13.10
N LYS A 171 -4.48 3.36 -13.48
CA LYS A 171 -3.13 3.17 -14.02
C LYS A 171 -2.03 3.57 -13.02
N ARG A 172 -2.34 3.50 -11.73
CA ARG A 172 -1.40 3.89 -10.66
C ARG A 172 -0.01 3.24 -10.79
N GLY A 173 0.02 1.95 -11.18
CA GLY A 173 1.27 1.22 -11.41
C GLY A 173 2.07 1.79 -12.58
N GLU A 174 1.42 2.08 -13.71
CA GLU A 174 2.07 2.67 -14.89
C GLU A 174 2.68 4.05 -14.59
N VAL A 175 1.96 4.88 -13.80
CA VAL A 175 2.44 6.18 -13.36
C VAL A 175 3.66 6.02 -12.45
N ALA A 176 3.60 5.10 -11.48
CA ALA A 176 4.71 4.81 -10.57
C ALA A 176 5.95 4.34 -11.33
N ASP A 177 5.81 3.45 -12.31
CA ASP A 177 6.90 2.94 -13.14
C ASP A 177 7.54 4.06 -13.98
N LYS A 178 6.75 4.96 -14.55
CA LYS A 178 7.26 6.12 -15.31
C LYS A 178 8.04 7.07 -14.41
N VAL A 179 7.49 7.39 -13.22
CA VAL A 179 8.20 8.22 -12.24
C VAL A 179 9.50 7.55 -11.83
N GLN A 180 9.49 6.26 -11.51
CA GLN A 180 10.69 5.52 -11.12
C GLN A 180 11.76 5.54 -12.21
N GLN A 181 11.39 5.32 -13.47
CA GLN A 181 12.34 5.32 -14.59
C GLN A 181 12.97 6.70 -14.79
N GLN A 182 12.19 7.77 -14.69
CA GLN A 182 12.72 9.12 -14.81
C GLN A 182 13.58 9.49 -13.61
N LEU A 183 13.15 9.17 -12.38
CA LEU A 183 13.93 9.38 -11.17
C LEU A 183 15.29 8.67 -11.24
N LYS A 184 15.34 7.43 -11.73
CA LYS A 184 16.62 6.73 -11.95
C LYS A 184 17.56 7.54 -12.81
N ARG A 185 17.10 8.05 -13.95
CA ARG A 185 17.92 8.83 -14.88
C ARG A 185 18.38 10.16 -14.30
N GLU A 186 17.50 10.83 -13.55
CA GLU A 186 17.81 12.13 -12.97
C GLU A 186 18.69 12.05 -11.72
N LEU A 187 18.56 11.00 -10.92
CA LEU A 187 19.29 10.85 -9.67
C LEU A 187 20.62 10.09 -9.83
N GLU A 188 20.78 9.31 -10.90
CA GLU A 188 22.03 8.61 -11.22
C GLU A 188 23.28 9.53 -11.27
N PRO A 189 23.24 10.73 -11.90
CA PRO A 189 24.38 11.64 -11.91
C PRO A 189 24.82 12.09 -10.53
N PHE A 190 23.92 12.08 -9.56
CA PHE A 190 24.16 12.45 -8.16
C PHE A 190 24.58 11.26 -7.27
N GLY A 191 24.76 10.07 -7.85
CA GLY A 191 25.14 8.89 -7.07
C GLY A 191 24.02 8.36 -6.16
N VAL A 192 22.75 8.61 -6.52
CA VAL A 192 21.59 8.07 -5.84
C VAL A 192 20.96 6.99 -6.70
N SER A 193 20.96 5.76 -6.22
CA SER A 193 20.31 4.61 -6.87
C SER A 193 18.89 4.45 -6.40
N VAL A 194 17.93 4.63 -7.30
CA VAL A 194 16.49 4.42 -7.02
C VAL A 194 16.18 2.93 -7.15
N ILE A 195 15.74 2.33 -6.04
CA ILE A 195 15.39 0.91 -5.95
C ILE A 195 13.93 0.69 -6.31
N GLY A 196 13.04 1.53 -5.78
CA GLY A 196 11.62 1.45 -6.04
C GLY A 196 10.88 2.74 -5.72
N PHE A 197 9.84 3.01 -6.50
CA PHE A 197 8.90 4.10 -6.27
C PHE A 197 7.49 3.53 -6.20
N LEU A 198 6.79 3.77 -5.10
CA LEU A 198 5.47 3.22 -4.86
C LEU A 198 4.49 4.33 -4.49
N ILE A 199 3.44 4.49 -5.26
CA ILE A 199 2.31 5.34 -4.89
C ILE A 199 1.44 4.56 -3.90
N THR A 200 1.35 5.04 -2.66
CA THR A 200 0.63 4.37 -1.57
C THR A 200 -0.85 4.71 -1.60
N ASN A 201 -1.15 6.00 -1.77
CA ASN A 201 -2.53 6.49 -1.81
C ASN A 201 -2.65 7.69 -2.75
N ILE A 202 -3.83 7.86 -3.35
CA ILE A 202 -4.19 9.04 -4.16
C ILE A 202 -5.53 9.55 -3.63
N ASN A 203 -5.53 10.76 -3.12
CA ASN A 203 -6.71 11.45 -2.62
C ASN A 203 -7.07 12.60 -3.56
N PHE A 204 -8.36 12.85 -3.73
CA PHE A 204 -8.88 13.96 -4.53
C PHE A 204 -9.59 14.96 -3.65
N GLY A 205 -9.69 16.20 -4.12
CA GLY A 205 -10.42 17.26 -3.43
C GLY A 205 -11.87 16.86 -3.13
N ALA A 206 -12.43 17.38 -2.03
CA ALA A 206 -13.77 17.04 -1.56
C ALA A 206 -14.88 17.28 -2.60
N GLN A 207 -14.70 18.26 -3.48
CA GLN A 207 -15.66 18.52 -4.57
C GLN A 207 -15.68 17.39 -5.61
N TYR A 208 -14.50 16.86 -5.97
CA TYR A 208 -14.41 15.73 -6.90
C TYR A 208 -15.01 14.47 -6.30
N GLN A 209 -14.76 14.19 -5.01
CA GLN A 209 -15.33 13.04 -4.32
C GLN A 209 -16.87 13.09 -4.35
N LYS A 210 -17.47 14.22 -3.98
CA LYS A 210 -18.92 14.42 -4.04
C LYS A 210 -19.49 14.27 -5.46
N ALA A 211 -18.82 14.83 -6.46
CA ALA A 211 -19.22 14.70 -7.85
C ALA A 211 -19.12 13.27 -8.36
N SER A 212 -18.07 12.54 -7.96
CA SER A 212 -17.88 11.13 -8.30
C SER A 212 -18.91 10.23 -7.65
N GLU A 213 -19.24 10.46 -6.38
CA GLU A 213 -20.32 9.76 -5.67
C GLU A 213 -21.68 10.01 -6.31
N ALA A 214 -21.99 11.26 -6.65
CA ALA A 214 -23.23 11.62 -7.35
C ALA A 214 -23.34 10.95 -8.72
N ARG A 215 -22.26 10.90 -9.50
CA ARG A 215 -22.22 10.17 -10.78
C ARG A 215 -22.42 8.66 -10.60
N ALA A 216 -21.72 8.06 -9.63
CA ALA A 216 -21.87 6.63 -9.34
C ALA A 216 -23.29 6.27 -8.91
N THR A 217 -23.94 7.12 -8.10
CA THR A 217 -25.33 6.95 -7.68
C THR A 217 -26.28 7.05 -8.89
N ALA A 218 -26.12 8.08 -9.74
CA ALA A 218 -26.95 8.24 -10.93
C ALA A 218 -26.77 7.09 -11.92
N GLU A 219 -25.56 6.57 -12.07
CA GLU A 219 -25.28 5.42 -12.94
C GLU A 219 -25.92 4.12 -12.40
N GLN A 220 -25.88 3.91 -11.07
CA GLN A 220 -26.61 2.81 -10.43
C GLN A 220 -28.11 2.91 -10.56
N GLU A 221 -28.67 4.12 -10.44
CA GLU A 221 -30.11 4.36 -10.63
C GLU A 221 -30.53 4.06 -12.07
N LEU A 222 -29.73 4.50 -13.05
CA LEU A 222 -29.95 4.20 -14.47
C LEU A 222 -29.92 2.70 -14.74
N GLN A 223 -28.93 1.99 -14.19
CA GLN A 223 -28.85 0.53 -14.33
C GLN A 223 -30.07 -0.17 -13.67
N ARG A 224 -30.48 0.28 -12.49
CA ARG A 224 -31.69 -0.25 -11.83
C ARG A 224 -32.95 -0.03 -12.69
N ALA A 225 -33.09 1.19 -13.23
CA ALA A 225 -34.22 1.51 -14.11
C ALA A 225 -34.24 0.64 -15.38
N GLN A 226 -33.08 0.39 -15.98
CA GLN A 226 -32.96 -0.52 -17.14
C GLN A 226 -33.34 -1.96 -16.80
N VAL A 227 -32.90 -2.46 -15.64
CA VAL A 227 -33.28 -3.81 -15.17
C VAL A 227 -34.77 -3.90 -14.95
N VAL A 228 -35.38 -2.92 -14.27
CA VAL A 228 -36.85 -2.88 -14.03
C VAL A 228 -37.61 -2.84 -15.36
N LEU A 229 -37.20 -2.02 -16.32
CA LEU A 229 -37.81 -1.96 -17.64
C LEU A 229 -37.75 -3.33 -18.34
N ARG A 230 -36.59 -3.98 -18.31
CA ARG A 230 -36.37 -5.28 -18.92
C ARG A 230 -37.23 -6.37 -18.25
N THR A 231 -37.31 -6.34 -16.92
CA THR A 231 -38.18 -7.27 -16.16
C THR A 231 -39.64 -7.08 -16.56
N LYS A 232 -40.15 -5.84 -16.62
CA LYS A 232 -41.51 -5.58 -17.06
C LYS A 232 -41.80 -6.01 -18.50
N GLN A 233 -40.81 -5.84 -19.40
CA GLN A 233 -40.95 -6.36 -20.78
C GLN A 233 -41.04 -7.88 -20.82
N VAL A 234 -40.21 -8.57 -20.03
CA VAL A 234 -40.28 -10.05 -19.93
C VAL A 234 -41.57 -10.49 -19.32
N GLU A 235 -42.07 -9.85 -18.25
CA GLU A 235 -43.38 -10.15 -17.63
C GLU A 235 -44.53 -9.97 -18.62
N ALA A 236 -44.52 -8.85 -19.39
CA ALA A 236 -45.50 -8.61 -20.41
C ALA A 236 -45.46 -9.68 -21.52
N GLN A 237 -44.25 -10.05 -21.98
CA GLN A 237 -44.10 -11.14 -22.97
C GLN A 237 -44.60 -12.50 -22.41
N GLN A 238 -44.28 -12.77 -21.15
CA GLN A 238 -44.74 -13.98 -20.49
C GLN A 238 -46.27 -14.02 -20.36
N THR A 239 -46.90 -12.89 -20.02
CA THR A 239 -48.36 -12.77 -19.96
C THR A 239 -48.98 -13.01 -21.33
N VAL A 240 -48.44 -12.42 -22.40
CA VAL A 240 -48.90 -12.68 -23.77
C VAL A 240 -48.72 -14.16 -24.15
N ALA A 241 -47.55 -14.72 -23.90
CA ALA A 241 -47.26 -16.13 -24.22
C ALA A 241 -48.20 -17.10 -23.46
N THR A 242 -48.49 -16.81 -22.18
CA THR A 242 -49.44 -17.62 -21.38
C THR A 242 -50.85 -17.48 -21.90
N ALA A 243 -51.30 -16.27 -22.29
CA ALA A 243 -52.62 -16.07 -22.88
C ALA A 243 -52.75 -16.75 -24.27
N GLU A 244 -51.73 -16.69 -25.11
CA GLU A 244 -51.70 -17.41 -26.38
C GLU A 244 -51.70 -18.93 -26.19
N GLY A 245 -50.93 -19.42 -25.21
CA GLY A 245 -50.90 -20.83 -24.85
C GLY A 245 -52.26 -21.32 -24.38
N ALA A 246 -52.97 -20.54 -23.53
CA ALA A 246 -54.32 -20.85 -23.08
C ALA A 246 -55.35 -20.81 -24.23
N ALA A 247 -55.24 -19.84 -25.14
CA ALA A 247 -56.09 -19.74 -26.33
C ALA A 247 -55.91 -20.97 -27.24
N LYS A 248 -54.69 -21.35 -27.53
CA LYS A 248 -54.35 -22.55 -28.32
C LYS A 248 -54.85 -23.84 -27.66
N ALA A 249 -54.66 -23.96 -26.35
CA ALA A 249 -55.18 -25.11 -25.60
C ALA A 249 -56.70 -25.20 -25.68
N ASN A 250 -57.41 -24.09 -25.53
CA ASN A 250 -58.87 -24.03 -25.67
C ASN A 250 -59.33 -24.37 -27.09
N ASP A 251 -58.61 -23.92 -28.14
CA ASP A 251 -58.94 -24.25 -29.52
C ASP A 251 -58.71 -25.75 -29.82
N LEU A 252 -57.64 -26.34 -29.30
CA LEU A 252 -57.40 -27.78 -29.40
C LEU A 252 -58.48 -28.60 -28.70
N ILE A 253 -58.90 -28.19 -27.53
CA ILE A 253 -60.01 -28.82 -26.78
C ILE A 253 -61.33 -28.76 -27.59
N ARG A 254 -61.64 -27.59 -28.16
CA ARG A 254 -62.81 -27.44 -29.04
C ARG A 254 -62.75 -28.37 -30.27
N ARG A 255 -61.64 -28.48 -30.94
CA ARG A 255 -61.46 -29.34 -32.12
C ARG A 255 -61.57 -30.86 -31.76
N SER A 256 -61.10 -31.24 -30.57
CA SER A 256 -61.10 -32.65 -30.14
C SER A 256 -62.48 -33.17 -29.67
N LEU A 257 -63.29 -32.25 -29.22
CA LEU A 257 -64.59 -32.62 -28.62
C LEU A 257 -65.82 -32.65 -29.61
N GLY A 258 -65.59 -32.15 -30.84
CA GLY A 258 -66.68 -32.06 -31.85
C GLY A 258 -67.74 -31.03 -31.46
N ASP A 259 -68.79 -30.86 -32.31
CA ASP A 259 -69.86 -29.86 -32.13
C ASP A 259 -70.97 -30.30 -31.17
N ASP A 260 -70.66 -31.08 -30.11
CA ASP A 260 -71.66 -31.46 -29.13
C ASP A 260 -71.83 -30.32 -28.08
N PRO A 261 -73.03 -29.66 -28.08
CA PRO A 261 -73.29 -28.51 -27.20
C PRO A 261 -73.30 -28.85 -25.72
N ASN A 262 -73.61 -30.09 -25.33
CA ASN A 262 -73.58 -30.49 -23.91
C ASN A 262 -72.18 -30.60 -23.32
N ILE A 263 -71.23 -31.00 -24.12
CA ILE A 263 -69.83 -31.11 -23.69
C ILE A 263 -69.15 -29.72 -23.59
N ALA A 264 -69.50 -28.83 -24.47
CA ALA A 264 -69.04 -27.44 -24.43
C ALA A 264 -69.48 -26.72 -23.13
N GLU A 265 -70.72 -26.95 -22.72
CA GLU A 265 -71.30 -26.40 -21.48
C GLU A 265 -70.65 -27.00 -20.20
N ALA A 266 -70.39 -28.31 -20.21
CA ALA A 266 -69.66 -28.96 -19.12
C ALA A 266 -68.23 -28.44 -18.92
N ILE A 267 -67.49 -28.15 -20.00
CA ILE A 267 -66.15 -27.60 -19.95
C ILE A 267 -66.16 -26.16 -19.44
N VAL A 268 -67.12 -25.34 -19.89
CA VAL A 268 -67.24 -23.97 -19.37
C VAL A 268 -67.52 -23.99 -17.89
N LYS A 269 -68.38 -24.90 -17.41
CA LYS A 269 -68.68 -25.08 -15.97
C LYS A 269 -67.44 -25.54 -15.19
N MET A 270 -66.67 -26.53 -15.70
CA MET A 270 -65.46 -26.97 -15.05
C MET A 270 -64.39 -25.83 -14.98
N LYS A 271 -64.20 -25.09 -16.06
CA LYS A 271 -63.26 -23.97 -16.11
C LYS A 271 -63.65 -22.83 -15.18
N THR A 272 -64.94 -22.57 -15.05
CA THR A 272 -65.47 -21.58 -14.12
C THR A 272 -65.23 -22.01 -12.66
N ILE A 273 -65.43 -23.31 -12.36
CA ILE A 273 -65.15 -23.86 -11.02
C ILE A 273 -63.64 -23.79 -10.71
N GLU A 274 -62.74 -24.09 -11.66
CA GLU A 274 -61.29 -24.00 -11.52
C GLU A 274 -60.83 -22.55 -11.22
N LEU A 275 -61.34 -21.58 -11.97
CA LEU A 275 -61.08 -20.16 -11.75
C LEU A 275 -61.65 -19.63 -10.42
N LEU A 276 -62.80 -20.14 -9.99
CA LEU A 276 -63.37 -19.81 -8.70
C LEU A 276 -62.53 -20.39 -7.54
N THR A 277 -62.00 -21.63 -7.72
CA THR A 277 -61.18 -22.28 -6.70
C THR A 277 -59.81 -21.62 -6.55
N GLU A 278 -59.21 -21.16 -7.65
CA GLU A 278 -57.90 -20.48 -7.65
C GLU A 278 -57.96 -19.08 -7.05
N LYS A 279 -59.09 -18.36 -7.18
CA LYS A 279 -59.28 -17.00 -6.67
C LYS A 279 -60.10 -16.88 -5.40
N TRP A 280 -60.51 -17.99 -4.80
CA TRP A 280 -61.37 -17.97 -3.62
C TRP A 280 -60.57 -17.71 -2.34
N ASP A 281 -60.86 -16.59 -1.74
CA ASP A 281 -60.31 -16.17 -0.44
C ASP A 281 -60.94 -16.83 0.78
N GLY A 282 -61.84 -17.85 0.57
CA GLY A 282 -62.49 -18.57 1.64
C GLY A 282 -63.77 -17.90 2.22
N THR A 283 -64.14 -16.71 1.71
CA THR A 283 -65.34 -15.99 2.19
C THR A 283 -66.52 -16.13 1.21
N MET A 284 -67.68 -16.53 1.68
CA MET A 284 -68.91 -16.54 0.85
C MET A 284 -69.45 -15.10 0.68
N PRO A 285 -69.69 -14.64 -0.57
CA PRO A 285 -70.36 -13.36 -0.78
C PRO A 285 -71.77 -13.37 -0.21
N ASN A 286 -72.07 -12.42 0.65
CA ASN A 286 -73.34 -12.27 1.35
C ASN A 286 -74.56 -11.84 0.48
N ALA A 287 -74.44 -11.86 -0.84
CA ALA A 287 -75.48 -11.41 -1.74
C ALA A 287 -75.61 -12.35 -2.93
N LEU A 288 -76.35 -13.42 -2.73
CA LEU A 288 -77.04 -14.18 -3.80
C LEU A 288 -78.53 -14.20 -3.59
N GLY A 289 -79.19 -13.15 -4.01
CA GLY A 289 -80.64 -13.17 -4.23
C GLY A 289 -80.99 -14.10 -5.36
N GLY A 290 -81.83 -15.08 -5.08
CA GLY A 290 -82.71 -15.85 -5.92
C GLY A 290 -82.13 -16.40 -7.26
N ASN A 291 -81.97 -17.68 -7.35
CA ASN A 291 -81.49 -18.57 -8.41
C ASN A 291 -79.97 -18.85 -8.39
N SER A 292 -79.49 -19.44 -7.33
CA SER A 292 -78.13 -19.99 -7.32
C SER A 292 -78.10 -21.35 -8.01
N ILE A 293 -77.23 -21.45 -9.00
CA ILE A 293 -76.92 -22.69 -9.76
C ILE A 293 -76.07 -23.66 -8.93
N LEU A 294 -75.87 -23.42 -7.66
CA LEU A 294 -75.07 -24.27 -6.76
C LEU A 294 -75.95 -24.86 -5.64
N SER A 295 -76.78 -25.82 -5.97
CA SER A 295 -77.22 -26.79 -4.98
C SER A 295 -76.21 -27.94 -4.95
N ILE A 296 -75.18 -27.80 -4.14
CA ILE A 296 -74.34 -28.95 -3.75
C ILE A 296 -75.06 -29.61 -2.62
N ALA A 297 -75.73 -30.74 -2.96
CA ALA A 297 -76.35 -31.62 -1.99
C ALA A 297 -75.28 -32.15 -1.02
N GLY A 298 -75.49 -31.93 0.27
CA GLY A 298 -75.03 -32.77 1.35
C GLY A 298 -73.66 -32.51 1.89
N THR A 299 -73.57 -31.52 2.76
CA THR A 299 -72.79 -31.67 4.00
C THR A 299 -73.26 -30.63 5.03
N GLU A 300 -73.97 -31.17 6.08
CA GLU A 300 -74.32 -30.37 7.26
C GLU A 300 -73.09 -29.80 7.95
N PRO A 301 -73.08 -28.56 8.41
CA PRO A 301 -71.97 -27.99 9.16
C PRO A 301 -71.87 -28.58 10.55
N LYS A 302 -70.83 -29.30 10.84
CA LYS A 302 -70.50 -29.81 12.18
C LYS A 302 -70.21 -28.64 13.09
N ALA A 303 -71.07 -28.42 14.09
CA ALA A 303 -70.86 -27.38 15.11
C ALA A 303 -69.55 -27.55 15.87
N THR A 304 -68.79 -26.48 15.93
CA THR A 304 -67.54 -26.37 16.71
C THR A 304 -67.88 -26.01 18.16
N PRO A 305 -67.35 -26.71 19.18
CA PRO A 305 -67.67 -26.39 20.57
C PRO A 305 -66.89 -25.15 21.03
N GLU A 306 -67.60 -24.26 21.66
CA GLU A 306 -67.14 -23.07 22.39
C GLU A 306 -66.24 -23.50 23.53
N LYS A 307 -64.98 -22.92 23.56
CA LYS A 307 -64.08 -23.02 24.72
C LYS A 307 -64.20 -21.76 25.56
N LYS A 308 -64.54 -22.01 26.82
CA LYS A 308 -64.48 -21.09 27.93
C LYS A 308 -63.05 -20.57 28.15
#